data_3dd8284b7db90048f42562fe4d12cd53
#
_entry.id   3dd8284b7db90048f42562fe4d12cd53
#
_cell.length_a   1.000
_cell.length_b   1.000
_cell.length_c   1.000
_cell.angle_alpha   90.00
_cell.angle_beta   90.00
_cell.angle_gamma   90.00
#
_symmetry.space_group_name_H-M   'P 1'
#
loop_
_entity.id
_entity.type
_entity.pdbx_description
1 polymer ?
#
loop_
_entity_poly.entity_id
_entity_poly.type
_entity_poly.pdbx_seq_one_letter_code
_entity_poly.pdbx_strand_id
1 'polypeptide(L)'
;YLNPLFPILTANQWGICVIVLLFLANLLGLQLAAKVQFALVAILVSALAIYAGFAMPKIELSLLQPWLPEGVIGFVTAIFLLKFATSGAYMIVGLSGEMKNPRRVIPIVMTTATIVVAVLYAFVALASVGVVPWQEMINKPLTVAGEQFLPGWAMTYFLVGGAGLAICTTLNSQFIQLPRTFIVASWDQLIPESFGRLNRFGAPYFILGIMMAVGVIPLIV
;
A
#
# COMPACT_ATOMS: atom_id res chain seq x y z
N TYR A 1 -3.91 -8.18 -11.72
CA TYR A 1 -3.75 -9.29 -10.77
C TYR A 1 -5.05 -10.07 -10.55
N LEU A 2 -6.22 -9.42 -10.47
CA LEU A 2 -7.51 -10.11 -10.24
C LEU A 2 -8.10 -10.74 -11.51
N ASN A 3 -7.83 -10.18 -12.67
CA ASN A 3 -8.41 -10.63 -13.94
C ASN A 3 -8.11 -12.11 -14.29
N PRO A 4 -6.89 -12.65 -14.09
CA PRO A 4 -6.63 -14.07 -14.32
C PRO A 4 -7.38 -15.01 -13.37
N LEU A 5 -7.68 -14.56 -12.14
CA LEU A 5 -8.37 -15.36 -11.11
C LEU A 5 -9.90 -15.26 -11.25
N PHE A 6 -10.40 -14.12 -11.68
CA PHE A 6 -11.84 -13.83 -11.82
C PHE A 6 -12.11 -13.13 -13.15
N PRO A 7 -12.27 -13.86 -14.26
CA PRO A 7 -12.44 -13.30 -15.60
C PRO A 7 -13.85 -12.73 -15.86
N ILE A 8 -14.62 -12.45 -14.82
CA ILE A 8 -16.00 -11.91 -14.88
C ILE A 8 -15.99 -10.45 -15.33
N LEU A 9 -14.96 -9.68 -14.94
CA LEU A 9 -14.82 -8.25 -15.24
C LEU A 9 -13.48 -7.97 -15.91
N THR A 10 -13.45 -6.91 -16.74
CA THR A 10 -12.19 -6.40 -17.29
C THR A 10 -11.34 -5.76 -16.19
N ALA A 11 -10.04 -5.55 -16.43
CA ALA A 11 -9.15 -4.92 -15.48
C ALA A 11 -9.64 -3.51 -15.07
N ASN A 12 -10.16 -2.73 -16.02
CA ASN A 12 -10.70 -1.40 -15.77
C ASN A 12 -11.98 -1.46 -14.91
N GLN A 13 -12.86 -2.42 -15.18
CA GLN A 13 -14.09 -2.61 -14.38
C GLN A 13 -13.76 -3.00 -12.94
N TRP A 14 -12.76 -3.87 -12.72
CA TRP A 14 -12.27 -4.17 -11.38
C TRP A 14 -11.72 -2.91 -10.68
N GLY A 15 -10.95 -2.08 -11.39
CA GLY A 15 -10.44 -0.81 -10.86
C GLY A 15 -11.57 0.13 -10.45
N ILE A 16 -12.59 0.31 -11.30
CA ILE A 16 -13.77 1.14 -11.01
C ILE A 16 -14.51 0.60 -9.78
N CYS A 17 -14.75 -0.71 -9.72
CA CYS A 17 -15.45 -1.33 -8.60
C CYS A 17 -14.73 -1.06 -7.26
N VAL A 18 -13.41 -1.25 -7.22
CA VAL A 18 -12.59 -0.99 -6.03
C VAL A 18 -12.65 0.48 -5.62
N ILE A 19 -12.47 1.42 -6.56
CA ILE A 19 -12.51 2.85 -6.27
C ILE A 19 -13.88 3.24 -5.70
N VAL A 20 -14.97 2.77 -6.30
CA VAL A 20 -16.34 3.06 -5.83
C VAL A 20 -16.59 2.48 -4.43
N LEU A 21 -16.17 1.24 -4.17
CA LEU A 21 -16.33 0.62 -2.85
C LEU A 21 -15.55 1.38 -1.77
N LEU A 22 -14.31 1.77 -2.05
CA LEU A 22 -13.49 2.54 -1.11
C LEU A 22 -14.04 3.95 -0.91
N PHE A 23 -14.53 4.59 -1.97
CA PHE A 23 -15.22 5.87 -1.87
C PHE A 23 -16.44 5.79 -0.96
N LEU A 24 -17.30 4.79 -1.15
CA LEU A 24 -18.48 4.58 -0.29
C LEU A 24 -18.09 4.32 1.16
N ALA A 25 -17.06 3.51 1.42
CA ALA A 25 -16.56 3.27 2.78
C ALA A 25 -16.08 4.57 3.45
N ASN A 26 -15.40 5.45 2.70
CA ASN A 26 -14.92 6.74 3.21
C ASN A 26 -16.05 7.76 3.39
N LEU A 27 -17.12 7.72 2.58
CA LEU A 27 -18.32 8.54 2.76
C LEU A 27 -19.09 8.22 4.06
N LEU A 28 -19.00 6.99 4.54
CA LEU A 28 -19.60 6.52 5.80
C LEU A 28 -18.77 6.90 7.03
N GLY A 29 -17.69 7.65 6.83
CA GLY A 29 -16.89 8.24 7.89
C GLY A 29 -15.57 7.54 8.19
N LEU A 30 -14.70 8.26 8.91
CA LEU A 30 -13.33 7.83 9.20
C LEU A 30 -13.25 6.48 9.93
N GLN A 31 -14.16 6.21 10.85
CA GLN A 31 -14.10 4.98 11.66
C GLN A 31 -14.25 3.72 10.80
N LEU A 32 -15.19 3.75 9.83
CA LEU A 32 -15.36 2.62 8.90
C LEU A 32 -14.16 2.52 7.95
N ALA A 33 -13.74 3.64 7.36
CA ALA A 33 -12.57 3.68 6.47
C ALA A 33 -11.31 3.15 7.17
N ALA A 34 -11.08 3.50 8.44
CA ALA A 34 -9.96 3.00 9.24
C ALA A 34 -10.06 1.50 9.54
N LYS A 35 -11.25 0.96 9.83
CA LYS A 35 -11.45 -0.48 10.01
C LYS A 35 -11.18 -1.27 8.73
N VAL A 36 -11.66 -0.75 7.58
CA VAL A 36 -11.37 -1.32 6.26
C VAL A 36 -9.86 -1.31 6.02
N GLN A 37 -9.18 -0.17 6.26
CA GLN A 37 -7.73 -0.05 6.13
C GLN A 37 -6.99 -1.08 6.99
N PHE A 38 -7.39 -1.24 8.26
CA PHE A 38 -6.78 -2.20 9.16
C PHE A 38 -6.90 -3.64 8.63
N ALA A 39 -8.09 -4.03 8.16
CA ALA A 39 -8.32 -5.35 7.60
C ALA A 39 -7.46 -5.60 6.34
N LEU A 40 -7.43 -4.64 5.42
CA LEU A 40 -6.63 -4.72 4.20
C LEU A 40 -5.14 -4.85 4.52
N VAL A 41 -4.62 -4.04 5.45
CA VAL A 41 -3.21 -4.08 5.87
C VAL A 41 -2.88 -5.40 6.59
N ALA A 42 -3.76 -5.90 7.44
CA ALA A 42 -3.55 -7.18 8.13
C ALA A 42 -3.41 -8.35 7.14
N ILE A 43 -4.28 -8.39 6.12
CA ILE A 43 -4.19 -9.41 5.06
C ILE A 43 -2.91 -9.22 4.23
N LEU A 44 -2.57 -8.01 3.84
CA LEU A 44 -1.35 -7.70 3.09
C LEU A 44 -0.09 -8.15 3.87
N VAL A 45 0.04 -7.75 5.12
CA VAL A 45 1.20 -8.09 5.96
C VAL A 45 1.29 -9.60 6.17
N SER A 46 0.16 -10.29 6.40
CA SER A 46 0.15 -11.75 6.53
C SER A 46 0.55 -12.45 5.23
N ALA A 47 0.13 -11.93 4.06
CA ALA A 47 0.53 -12.48 2.77
C ALA A 47 2.04 -12.33 2.52
N LEU A 48 2.62 -11.18 2.86
CA LEU A 48 4.08 -10.95 2.78
C LEU A 48 4.86 -11.79 3.79
N ALA A 49 4.32 -11.98 5.00
CA ALA A 49 4.93 -12.85 6.02
C ALA A 49 4.92 -14.32 5.59
N ILE A 50 3.83 -14.80 5.00
CA ILE A 50 3.74 -16.15 4.41
C ILE A 50 4.75 -16.28 3.27
N TYR A 51 4.83 -15.31 2.37
CA TYR A 51 5.79 -15.29 1.28
C TYR A 51 7.23 -15.44 1.81
N ALA A 52 7.63 -14.60 2.75
CA ALA A 52 8.95 -14.67 3.36
C ALA A 52 9.18 -16.00 4.10
N GLY A 53 8.18 -16.47 4.85
CA GLY A 53 8.28 -17.71 5.64
C GLY A 53 8.50 -18.97 4.78
N PHE A 54 7.80 -19.10 3.64
CA PHE A 54 7.98 -20.23 2.73
C PHE A 54 9.29 -20.18 1.95
N ALA A 55 9.84 -19.00 1.72
CA ALA A 55 11.13 -18.84 1.04
C ALA A 55 12.33 -19.18 1.95
N MET A 56 12.25 -18.89 3.26
CA MET A 56 13.37 -19.06 4.21
C MET A 56 14.10 -20.40 4.11
N PRO A 57 13.42 -21.59 4.05
CA PRO A 57 14.08 -22.86 3.95
C PRO A 57 14.76 -23.13 2.58
N LYS A 58 14.44 -22.32 1.58
CA LYS A 58 14.89 -22.49 0.18
C LYS A 58 15.95 -21.45 -0.23
N ILE A 59 16.38 -20.60 0.70
CA ILE A 59 17.40 -19.58 0.44
C ILE A 59 18.75 -20.26 0.21
N GLU A 60 19.34 -19.99 -0.94
CA GLU A 60 20.71 -20.39 -1.27
C GLU A 60 21.64 -19.18 -1.13
N LEU A 61 22.58 -19.26 -0.18
CA LEU A 61 23.54 -18.18 0.08
C LEU A 61 24.45 -17.86 -1.12
N SER A 62 24.62 -18.83 -2.01
CA SER A 62 25.36 -18.67 -3.27
C SER A 62 24.72 -17.63 -4.20
N LEU A 63 23.38 -17.55 -4.23
CA LEU A 63 22.64 -16.60 -5.06
C LEU A 63 22.76 -15.15 -4.58
N LEU A 64 23.16 -14.95 -3.33
CA LEU A 64 23.39 -13.61 -2.77
C LEU A 64 24.75 -13.01 -3.16
N GLN A 65 25.58 -13.75 -3.90
CA GLN A 65 26.87 -13.24 -4.37
C GLN A 65 26.79 -12.83 -5.85
N PRO A 66 27.50 -11.74 -6.23
CA PRO A 66 28.23 -10.81 -5.36
C PRO A 66 27.29 -9.90 -4.56
N TRP A 67 27.67 -9.57 -3.32
CA TRP A 67 26.87 -8.71 -2.42
C TRP A 67 26.57 -7.31 -2.98
N LEU A 68 27.42 -6.81 -3.87
CA LEU A 68 27.28 -5.50 -4.52
C LEU A 68 27.49 -5.66 -6.03
N PRO A 69 26.54 -6.25 -6.76
CA PRO A 69 26.72 -6.53 -8.20
C PRO A 69 26.98 -5.27 -9.03
N GLU A 70 26.34 -4.16 -8.69
CA GLU A 70 26.48 -2.83 -9.32
C GLU A 70 27.43 -1.90 -8.54
N GLY A 71 28.22 -2.45 -7.61
CA GLY A 71 29.13 -1.70 -6.76
C GLY A 71 28.42 -0.71 -5.82
N VAL A 72 29.21 0.25 -5.28
CA VAL A 72 28.70 1.24 -4.31
C VAL A 72 27.65 2.16 -4.91
N ILE A 73 27.76 2.51 -6.19
CA ILE A 73 26.80 3.40 -6.87
C ILE A 73 25.43 2.71 -6.95
N GLY A 74 25.38 1.44 -7.33
CA GLY A 74 24.16 0.65 -7.34
C GLY A 74 23.52 0.55 -5.96
N PHE A 75 24.31 0.34 -4.93
CA PHE A 75 23.83 0.31 -3.52
C PHE A 75 23.21 1.64 -3.09
N VAL A 76 23.87 2.75 -3.36
CA VAL A 76 23.32 4.09 -3.05
C VAL A 76 22.03 4.36 -3.82
N THR A 77 21.97 3.98 -5.10
CA THR A 77 20.75 4.10 -5.91
C THR A 77 19.60 3.28 -5.32
N ALA A 78 19.88 2.04 -4.88
CA ALA A 78 18.89 1.20 -4.22
C ALA A 78 18.35 1.82 -2.92
N ILE A 79 19.18 2.47 -2.11
CA ILE A 79 18.75 3.20 -0.90
C ILE A 79 17.75 4.31 -1.26
N PHE A 80 18.02 5.10 -2.31
CA PHE A 80 17.11 6.16 -2.75
C PHE A 80 15.77 5.60 -3.26
N LEU A 81 15.77 4.50 -3.99
CA LEU A 81 14.56 3.83 -4.44
C LEU A 81 13.74 3.25 -3.26
N LEU A 82 14.41 2.60 -2.31
CA LEU A 82 13.77 2.05 -1.11
C LEU A 82 13.22 3.13 -0.17
N LYS A 83 13.81 4.34 -0.17
CA LYS A 83 13.26 5.48 0.58
C LYS A 83 11.82 5.78 0.17
N PHE A 84 11.49 5.71 -1.11
CA PHE A 84 10.11 5.90 -1.57
C PHE A 84 9.16 4.87 -0.96
N ALA A 85 9.57 3.60 -0.93
CA ALA A 85 8.76 2.50 -0.40
C ALA A 85 8.51 2.60 1.13
N THR A 86 9.41 3.26 1.87
CA THR A 86 9.29 3.43 3.34
C THR A 86 8.75 4.79 3.77
N SER A 87 8.50 5.71 2.84
CA SER A 87 8.20 7.12 3.16
C SER A 87 6.77 7.41 3.60
N GLY A 88 5.85 6.45 3.63
CA GLY A 88 4.43 6.70 3.94
C GLY A 88 4.10 7.10 5.39
N ALA A 89 5.01 6.87 6.34
CA ALA A 89 4.70 7.02 7.77
C ALA A 89 4.36 8.47 8.19
N TYR A 90 4.92 9.49 7.51
CA TYR A 90 4.64 10.90 7.83
C TYR A 90 3.20 11.33 7.57
N MET A 91 2.48 10.60 6.76
CA MET A 91 1.10 10.91 6.42
C MET A 91 0.15 10.88 7.63
N ILE A 92 0.52 10.17 8.70
CA ILE A 92 -0.24 10.15 9.96
C ILE A 92 -0.40 11.55 10.60
N VAL A 93 0.51 12.48 10.29
CA VAL A 93 0.46 13.85 10.80
C VAL A 93 -0.84 14.55 10.38
N GLY A 94 -1.35 14.29 9.17
CA GLY A 94 -2.63 14.83 8.69
C GLY A 94 -3.86 14.37 9.50
N LEU A 95 -3.72 13.31 10.30
CA LEU A 95 -4.78 12.79 11.19
C LEU A 95 -4.65 13.30 12.63
N SER A 96 -3.71 14.19 12.92
CA SER A 96 -3.40 14.65 14.29
C SER A 96 -4.60 15.22 15.03
N GLY A 97 -5.50 15.93 14.32
CA GLY A 97 -6.73 16.50 14.90
C GLY A 97 -7.76 15.47 15.36
N GLU A 98 -7.65 14.22 14.90
CA GLU A 98 -8.58 13.13 15.25
C GLU A 98 -8.00 12.16 16.28
N MET A 99 -6.77 12.40 16.76
CA MET A 99 -6.05 11.53 17.68
C MET A 99 -6.11 12.00 19.13
N LYS A 100 -6.16 11.04 20.05
CA LYS A 100 -5.89 11.29 21.46
C LYS A 100 -4.37 11.38 21.67
N ASN A 101 -3.87 12.50 22.25
CA ASN A 101 -2.45 12.72 22.53
C ASN A 101 -1.51 12.61 21.30
N PRO A 102 -1.74 13.37 20.21
CA PRO A 102 -1.00 13.24 18.96
C PRO A 102 0.51 13.47 19.15
N ARG A 103 0.92 14.37 20.06
CA ARG A 103 2.33 14.66 20.35
C ARG A 103 3.14 13.43 20.78
N ARG A 104 2.49 12.46 21.44
CA ARG A 104 3.13 11.22 21.87
C ARG A 104 2.93 10.08 20.87
N VAL A 105 1.72 9.98 20.34
CA VAL A 105 1.33 8.85 19.47
C VAL A 105 2.03 8.94 18.11
N ILE A 106 2.09 10.13 17.48
CA ILE A 106 2.66 10.28 16.14
C ILE A 106 4.12 9.82 16.07
N PRO A 107 5.06 10.31 16.92
CA PRO A 107 6.47 9.86 16.86
C PRO A 107 6.61 8.35 17.07
N ILE A 108 5.88 7.78 18.03
CA ILE A 108 5.94 6.33 18.32
C ILE A 108 5.47 5.53 17.10
N VAL A 109 4.30 5.88 16.54
CA VAL A 109 3.73 5.15 15.40
C VAL A 109 4.60 5.30 14.16
N MET A 110 5.13 6.50 13.87
CA MET A 110 6.03 6.71 12.74
C MET A 110 7.28 5.85 12.86
N THR A 111 7.92 5.84 14.02
CA THR A 111 9.15 5.08 14.24
C THR A 111 8.89 3.57 14.17
N THR A 112 7.88 3.09 14.89
CA THR A 112 7.57 1.65 14.92
C THR A 112 7.10 1.13 13.56
N ALA A 113 6.24 1.87 12.87
CA ALA A 113 5.78 1.49 11.53
C ALA A 113 6.93 1.44 10.54
N THR A 114 7.83 2.43 10.54
CA THR A 114 9.01 2.44 9.66
C THR A 114 9.92 1.24 9.92
N ILE A 115 10.19 0.91 11.19
CA ILE A 115 11.03 -0.24 11.55
C ILE A 115 10.36 -1.55 11.09
N VAL A 116 9.08 -1.75 11.39
CA VAL A 116 8.34 -2.97 11.02
C VAL A 116 8.32 -3.15 9.52
N VAL A 117 8.04 -2.09 8.75
CA VAL A 117 8.02 -2.14 7.29
C VAL A 117 9.42 -2.41 6.73
N ALA A 118 10.47 -1.76 7.27
CA ALA A 118 11.85 -1.99 6.84
C ALA A 118 12.29 -3.46 7.06
N VAL A 119 11.96 -4.02 8.22
CA VAL A 119 12.25 -5.43 8.54
C VAL A 119 11.48 -6.36 7.60
N LEU A 120 10.18 -6.10 7.38
CA LEU A 120 9.37 -6.91 6.47
C LEU A 120 9.93 -6.87 5.04
N TYR A 121 10.30 -5.69 4.53
CA TYR A 121 10.89 -5.54 3.20
C TYR A 121 12.26 -6.23 3.09
N ALA A 122 13.08 -6.18 4.13
CA ALA A 122 14.34 -6.92 4.15
C ALA A 122 14.12 -8.42 4.01
N PHE A 123 13.15 -8.99 4.72
CA PHE A 123 12.80 -10.41 4.58
C PHE A 123 12.22 -10.76 3.21
N VAL A 124 11.33 -9.94 2.67
CA VAL A 124 10.75 -10.15 1.33
C VAL A 124 11.83 -10.04 0.24
N ALA A 125 12.72 -9.05 0.34
CA ALA A 125 13.84 -8.91 -0.60
C ALA A 125 14.77 -10.12 -0.53
N LEU A 126 15.19 -10.52 0.68
CA LEU A 126 16.04 -11.69 0.90
C LEU A 126 15.38 -12.98 0.36
N ALA A 127 14.08 -13.15 0.60
CA ALA A 127 13.30 -14.27 0.07
C ALA A 127 13.31 -14.31 -1.46
N SER A 128 13.19 -13.17 -2.11
CA SER A 128 13.13 -13.08 -3.58
C SER A 128 14.47 -13.39 -4.24
N VAL A 129 15.55 -12.72 -3.80
CA VAL A 129 16.88 -12.89 -4.43
C VAL A 129 17.66 -14.07 -3.88
N GLY A 130 17.24 -14.66 -2.77
CA GLY A 130 17.83 -15.87 -2.20
C GLY A 130 17.30 -17.16 -2.81
N VAL A 131 16.19 -17.12 -3.56
CA VAL A 131 15.60 -18.31 -4.22
C VAL A 131 15.74 -18.25 -5.73
N VAL A 132 15.73 -17.04 -6.31
CA VAL A 132 15.85 -16.83 -7.76
C VAL A 132 17.03 -15.91 -8.01
N PRO A 133 17.88 -16.19 -9.02
CA PRO A 133 18.96 -15.30 -9.39
C PRO A 133 18.46 -13.86 -9.63
N TRP A 134 19.12 -12.87 -9.04
CA TRP A 134 18.68 -11.47 -9.11
C TRP A 134 18.52 -10.94 -10.54
N GLN A 135 19.30 -11.47 -11.50
CA GLN A 135 19.21 -11.12 -12.92
C GLN A 135 17.85 -11.46 -13.52
N GLU A 136 17.25 -12.55 -13.06
CA GLU A 136 15.92 -12.99 -13.51
C GLU A 136 14.77 -12.19 -12.88
N MET A 137 15.06 -11.48 -11.77
CA MET A 137 14.08 -10.65 -11.06
C MET A 137 14.03 -9.21 -11.58
N ILE A 138 14.96 -8.79 -12.44
CA ILE A 138 14.99 -7.41 -12.95
C ILE A 138 13.67 -7.10 -13.68
N ASN A 139 13.00 -6.02 -13.24
CA ASN A 139 11.72 -5.56 -13.78
C ASN A 139 10.57 -6.59 -13.72
N LYS A 140 10.69 -7.62 -12.89
CA LYS A 140 9.64 -8.61 -12.72
C LYS A 140 8.94 -8.46 -11.36
N PRO A 141 7.64 -8.79 -11.26
CA PRO A 141 6.94 -8.77 -9.99
C PRO A 141 7.38 -9.93 -9.08
N LEU A 142 7.18 -9.76 -7.77
CA LEU A 142 7.52 -10.78 -6.76
C LEU A 142 6.84 -12.13 -6.98
N THR A 143 5.76 -12.17 -7.76
CA THR A 143 5.03 -13.40 -8.09
C THR A 143 5.91 -14.41 -8.83
N VAL A 144 6.86 -13.93 -9.65
CA VAL A 144 7.81 -14.79 -10.39
C VAL A 144 8.70 -15.61 -9.42
N ALA A 145 9.20 -14.97 -8.37
CA ALA A 145 9.92 -15.70 -7.33
C ALA A 145 8.96 -16.59 -6.52
N GLY A 146 7.75 -16.10 -6.21
CA GLY A 146 6.74 -16.84 -5.48
C GLY A 146 6.37 -18.19 -6.12
N GLU A 147 6.31 -18.27 -7.45
CA GLU A 147 6.03 -19.48 -8.20
C GLU A 147 7.03 -20.61 -7.93
N GLN A 148 8.26 -20.28 -7.53
CA GLN A 148 9.31 -21.26 -7.26
C GLN A 148 9.18 -21.95 -5.88
N PHE A 149 8.48 -21.33 -4.93
CA PHE A 149 8.47 -21.85 -3.56
C PHE A 149 7.10 -21.84 -2.88
N LEU A 150 6.12 -21.06 -3.35
CA LEU A 150 4.81 -21.05 -2.73
C LEU A 150 3.96 -22.26 -3.19
N PRO A 151 3.30 -22.94 -2.28
CA PRO A 151 2.26 -23.90 -2.64
C PRO A 151 1.05 -23.16 -3.25
N GLY A 152 0.27 -23.85 -4.08
CA GLY A 152 -0.81 -23.22 -4.88
C GLY A 152 -1.78 -22.35 -4.09
N TRP A 153 -2.20 -22.77 -2.88
CA TRP A 153 -3.06 -21.97 -2.01
C TRP A 153 -2.38 -20.69 -1.51
N ALA A 154 -1.09 -20.77 -1.16
CA ALA A 154 -0.33 -19.61 -0.69
C ALA A 154 -0.02 -18.63 -1.83
N MET A 155 0.19 -19.15 -3.04
CA MET A 155 0.35 -18.32 -4.24
C MET A 155 -0.93 -17.55 -4.56
N THR A 156 -2.11 -18.20 -4.51
CA THR A 156 -3.40 -17.52 -4.69
C THR A 156 -3.62 -16.46 -3.61
N TYR A 157 -3.33 -16.80 -2.34
CA TYR A 157 -3.42 -15.85 -1.23
C TYR A 157 -2.48 -14.67 -1.40
N PHE A 158 -1.24 -14.90 -1.86
CA PHE A 158 -0.27 -13.84 -2.14
C PHE A 158 -0.67 -12.96 -3.31
N LEU A 159 -1.23 -13.52 -4.39
CA LEU A 159 -1.74 -12.74 -5.52
C LEU A 159 -2.87 -11.80 -5.11
N VAL A 160 -3.82 -12.29 -4.35
CA VAL A 160 -4.98 -11.49 -3.91
C VAL A 160 -4.57 -10.56 -2.76
N GLY A 161 -4.03 -11.11 -1.68
CA GLY A 161 -3.72 -10.39 -0.44
C GLY A 161 -2.47 -9.52 -0.55
N GLY A 162 -1.42 -10.03 -1.19
CA GLY A 162 -0.16 -9.31 -1.37
C GLY A 162 -0.24 -8.28 -2.49
N ALA A 163 -0.50 -8.71 -3.73
CA ALA A 163 -0.46 -7.82 -4.88
C ALA A 163 -1.76 -7.02 -5.07
N GLY A 164 -2.92 -7.69 -5.02
CA GLY A 164 -4.22 -7.04 -5.24
C GLY A 164 -4.57 -6.04 -4.15
N LEU A 165 -4.52 -6.46 -2.87
CA LEU A 165 -4.87 -5.60 -1.75
C LEU A 165 -3.83 -4.51 -1.46
N ALA A 166 -2.57 -4.64 -1.91
CA ALA A 166 -1.59 -3.56 -1.81
C ALA A 166 -2.07 -2.27 -2.50
N ILE A 167 -2.68 -2.40 -3.68
CA ILE A 167 -3.27 -1.26 -4.39
C ILE A 167 -4.46 -0.71 -3.61
N CYS A 168 -5.33 -1.57 -3.09
CA CYS A 168 -6.48 -1.16 -2.29
C CYS A 168 -6.08 -0.41 -1.02
N THR A 169 -5.03 -0.86 -0.30
CA THR A 169 -4.52 -0.18 0.91
C THR A 169 -3.99 1.21 0.57
N THR A 170 -3.27 1.36 -0.53
CA THR A 170 -2.73 2.64 -0.98
C THR A 170 -3.86 3.60 -1.34
N LEU A 171 -4.82 3.17 -2.16
CA LEU A 171 -5.98 3.98 -2.54
C LEU A 171 -6.79 4.40 -1.32
N ASN A 172 -7.09 3.47 -0.41
CA ASN A 172 -7.87 3.80 0.78
C ASN A 172 -7.15 4.79 1.70
N SER A 173 -5.83 4.64 1.86
CA SER A 173 -5.05 5.61 2.65
C SER A 173 -5.09 7.02 2.06
N GLN A 174 -5.07 7.15 0.73
CA GLN A 174 -5.25 8.45 0.06
C GLN A 174 -6.65 9.03 0.29
N PHE A 175 -7.71 8.22 0.18
CA PHE A 175 -9.07 8.65 0.50
C PHE A 175 -9.24 9.07 1.96
N ILE A 176 -8.48 8.49 2.89
CA ILE A 176 -8.49 8.89 4.30
C ILE A 176 -7.76 10.22 4.50
N GLN A 177 -6.59 10.42 3.90
CA GLN A 177 -5.66 11.49 4.29
C GLN A 177 -5.78 12.75 3.44
N LEU A 178 -5.82 12.61 2.12
CA LEU A 178 -5.81 13.76 1.22
C LEU A 178 -6.97 14.72 1.49
N PRO A 179 -8.22 14.28 1.73
CA PRO A 179 -9.32 15.17 2.02
C PRO A 179 -9.10 16.07 3.25
N ARG A 180 -8.34 15.60 4.25
CA ARG A 180 -8.09 16.38 5.47
C ARG A 180 -7.19 17.57 5.23
N THR A 181 -6.24 17.44 4.34
CA THR A 181 -5.40 18.57 3.91
C THR A 181 -6.26 19.66 3.26
N PHE A 182 -7.23 19.26 2.43
CA PHE A 182 -8.16 20.21 1.81
C PHE A 182 -9.13 20.84 2.80
N ILE A 183 -9.58 20.13 3.83
CA ILE A 183 -10.41 20.70 4.90
C ILE A 183 -9.65 21.82 5.60
N VAL A 184 -8.39 21.58 6.00
CA VAL A 184 -7.55 22.60 6.67
C VAL A 184 -7.34 23.81 5.76
N ALA A 185 -6.97 23.59 4.51
CA ALA A 185 -6.78 24.67 3.53
C ALA A 185 -8.07 25.48 3.30
N SER A 186 -9.25 24.84 3.38
CA SER A 186 -10.55 25.53 3.28
C SER A 186 -10.85 26.36 4.53
N TRP A 187 -10.52 25.89 5.72
CA TRP A 187 -10.67 26.64 6.96
C TRP A 187 -9.72 27.85 7.02
N ASP A 188 -8.53 27.72 6.47
CA ASP A 188 -7.56 28.80 6.31
C ASP A 188 -7.89 29.76 5.15
N GLN A 189 -9.07 29.58 4.50
CA GLN A 189 -9.54 30.40 3.37
C GLN A 189 -8.61 30.41 2.14
N LEU A 190 -7.74 29.42 2.01
CA LEU A 190 -6.84 29.26 0.87
C LEU A 190 -7.56 28.70 -0.37
N ILE A 191 -8.66 27.96 -0.16
CA ILE A 191 -9.51 27.36 -1.18
C ILE A 191 -10.99 27.54 -0.82
N PRO A 192 -11.92 27.37 -1.78
CA PRO A 192 -13.36 27.55 -1.54
C PRO A 192 -13.89 26.68 -0.39
N GLU A 193 -14.83 27.22 0.39
CA GLU A 193 -15.46 26.54 1.54
C GLU A 193 -16.12 25.20 1.19
N SER A 194 -16.50 24.98 -0.07
CA SER A 194 -17.09 23.73 -0.52
C SER A 194 -16.20 22.52 -0.26
N PHE A 195 -14.87 22.70 -0.26
CA PHE A 195 -13.90 21.64 0.02
C PHE A 195 -13.88 21.22 1.50
N GLY A 196 -14.28 22.12 2.40
CA GLY A 196 -14.36 21.85 3.84
C GLY A 196 -15.72 21.29 4.30
N ARG A 197 -16.71 21.16 3.41
CA ARG A 197 -18.05 20.69 3.78
C ARG A 197 -18.06 19.20 4.11
N LEU A 198 -18.62 18.88 5.28
CA LEU A 198 -18.75 17.52 5.78
C LEU A 198 -20.19 17.01 5.62
N ASN A 199 -20.36 15.71 5.39
CA ASN A 199 -21.66 15.07 5.42
C ASN A 199 -22.06 14.72 6.87
N ARG A 200 -23.23 14.09 7.06
CA ARG A 200 -23.76 13.66 8.38
C ARG A 200 -22.84 12.68 9.13
N PHE A 201 -21.89 12.04 8.44
CA PHE A 201 -20.93 11.11 9.02
C PHE A 201 -19.55 11.73 9.26
N GLY A 202 -19.42 13.06 9.08
CA GLY A 202 -18.14 13.79 9.21
C GLY A 202 -17.17 13.55 8.05
N ALA A 203 -17.63 13.04 6.92
CA ALA A 203 -16.78 12.83 5.75
C ALA A 203 -16.88 14.00 4.76
N PRO A 204 -15.76 14.47 4.20
CA PRO A 204 -15.69 15.59 3.25
C PRO A 204 -16.12 15.13 1.85
N TYR A 205 -17.41 15.04 1.64
CA TYR A 205 -18.04 14.41 0.47
C TYR A 205 -17.65 15.06 -0.86
N PHE A 206 -17.41 16.37 -0.88
CA PHE A 206 -17.10 17.11 -2.10
C PHE A 206 -15.72 16.70 -2.66
N ILE A 207 -14.68 16.74 -1.82
CA ILE A 207 -13.34 16.35 -2.25
C ILE A 207 -13.25 14.85 -2.52
N LEU A 208 -13.94 14.01 -1.72
CA LEU A 208 -14.03 12.56 -1.99
C LEU A 208 -14.65 12.28 -3.37
N GLY A 209 -15.70 13.04 -3.74
CA GLY A 209 -16.32 12.94 -5.07
C GLY A 209 -15.37 13.31 -6.21
N ILE A 210 -14.57 14.37 -6.03
CA ILE A 210 -13.53 14.76 -7.00
C ILE A 210 -12.49 13.64 -7.13
N MET A 211 -12.00 13.12 -6.02
CA MET A 211 -11.01 12.04 -6.02
C MET A 211 -11.54 10.79 -6.74
N MET A 212 -12.80 10.41 -6.47
CA MET A 212 -13.46 9.32 -7.18
C MET A 212 -13.52 9.60 -8.69
N ALA A 213 -13.96 10.79 -9.09
CA ALA A 213 -14.06 11.16 -10.51
C ALA A 213 -12.69 11.11 -11.21
N VAL A 214 -11.65 11.68 -10.59
CA VAL A 214 -10.27 11.65 -11.12
C VAL A 214 -9.74 10.22 -11.23
N GLY A 215 -10.10 9.33 -10.30
CA GLY A 215 -9.69 7.93 -10.34
C GLY A 215 -10.46 7.09 -11.37
N VAL A 216 -11.73 7.41 -11.62
CA VAL A 216 -12.62 6.59 -12.50
C VAL A 216 -12.55 7.04 -13.96
N ILE A 217 -12.47 8.36 -14.24
CA ILE A 217 -12.48 8.88 -15.61
C ILE A 217 -11.40 8.22 -16.51
N PRO A 218 -10.14 8.08 -16.10
CA PRO A 218 -9.11 7.45 -16.94
C PRO A 218 -9.33 5.96 -17.21
N LEU A 219 -10.20 5.30 -16.43
CA LEU A 219 -10.50 3.87 -16.59
C LEU A 219 -11.68 3.64 -17.57
N ILE A 220 -12.41 4.70 -17.92
CA ILE A 220 -13.55 4.65 -18.84
C ILE A 220 -13.11 5.09 -20.24
N VAL A 221 -12.17 6.03 -20.34
CA VAL A 221 -11.62 6.58 -21.58
C VAL A 221 -10.51 5.68 -22.13
#